data_ef9fb3addc54e910d274719fef0312f0
#
_entry.id   ef9fb3addc54e910d274719fef0312f0
#
_cell.length_a   1.000
_cell.length_b   1.000
_cell.length_c   1.000
_cell.angle_alpha   90.00
_cell.angle_beta   90.00
_cell.angle_gamma   90.00
#
_symmetry.space_group_name_H-M   'P 1'
#
loop_
_entity.id
_entity.type
_entity.pdbx_description
1 polymer ?
#
loop_
_entity_poly.entity_id
_entity_poly.type
_entity_poly.pdbx_seq_one_letter_code
_entity_poly.pdbx_strand_id
1 'polypeptide(L)'
;VFGVGGVGGYVCEALARSGVGTFDLIDDDKVCLTNLNRQIIATRKTVGKYKVEVMKERILDINPDAQVNVHQCFFLPENADDFPFDEYDYVVDAVDTVTAKIEIIMQAQKYGTQVISSMGAGNKLDPAAFQVADIYKTKMCPLAKVMRRELKKRGVKKLKVVYSEEKPTRPIEDMSIS
;
A
#
# COMPACT_ATOMS: atom_id res chain seq x y z
N VAL A 1 0.05 -4.36 -6.69
CA VAL A 1 0.32 -3.53 -5.50
C VAL A 1 -0.28 -2.16 -5.72
N PHE A 2 -1.24 -1.81 -4.88
CA PHE A 2 -1.88 -0.51 -4.86
C PHE A 2 -1.19 0.38 -3.83
N GLY A 3 -0.56 1.45 -4.29
CA GLY A 3 0.27 2.36 -3.49
C GLY A 3 1.73 1.93 -3.42
N VAL A 4 2.62 2.77 -3.91
CA VAL A 4 4.08 2.55 -3.97
C VAL A 4 4.79 3.60 -3.11
N GLY A 5 4.34 3.71 -1.87
CA GLY A 5 4.91 4.62 -0.88
C GLY A 5 5.78 3.92 0.15
N GLY A 6 5.70 4.35 1.40
CA GLY A 6 6.50 3.82 2.51
C GLY A 6 6.25 2.35 2.84
N VAL A 7 5.05 1.86 2.59
CA VAL A 7 4.71 0.43 2.77
C VAL A 7 4.84 -0.32 1.45
N GLY A 8 4.16 0.13 0.40
CA GLY A 8 4.13 -0.58 -0.88
C GLY A 8 5.46 -0.71 -1.56
N GLY A 9 6.36 0.26 -1.41
CA GLY A 9 7.71 0.19 -1.96
C GLY A 9 8.52 -0.98 -1.38
N TYR A 10 8.48 -1.18 -0.08
CA TYR A 10 9.15 -2.32 0.56
C TYR A 10 8.48 -3.66 0.24
N VAL A 11 7.17 -3.67 0.06
CA VAL A 11 6.45 -4.87 -0.42
C VAL A 11 6.96 -5.28 -1.80
N CYS A 12 7.05 -4.34 -2.75
CA CYS A 12 7.57 -4.60 -4.08
C CYS A 12 9.02 -5.11 -4.05
N GLU A 13 9.86 -4.51 -3.21
CA GLU A 13 11.25 -4.94 -3.00
C GLU A 13 11.33 -6.40 -2.56
N ALA A 14 10.58 -6.74 -1.52
CA ALA A 14 10.57 -8.10 -0.98
C ALA A 14 10.03 -9.12 -1.99
N LEU A 15 8.95 -8.80 -2.68
CA LEU A 15 8.34 -9.69 -3.68
C LEU A 15 9.26 -9.89 -4.89
N ALA A 16 9.93 -8.85 -5.37
CA ALA A 16 10.89 -8.96 -6.47
C ALA A 16 12.06 -9.89 -6.11
N ARG A 17 12.61 -9.73 -4.91
CA ARG A 17 13.69 -10.58 -4.40
C ARG A 17 13.25 -12.00 -4.10
N SER A 18 11.98 -12.22 -3.86
CA SER A 18 11.40 -13.55 -3.65
C SER A 18 11.00 -14.26 -4.95
N GLY A 19 11.25 -13.66 -6.10
CA GLY A 19 11.02 -14.29 -7.40
C GLY A 19 9.63 -14.10 -7.99
N VAL A 20 8.82 -13.16 -7.48
CA VAL A 20 7.54 -12.80 -8.13
C VAL A 20 7.83 -12.26 -9.53
N GLY A 21 7.19 -12.85 -10.53
CA GLY A 21 7.50 -12.60 -11.94
C GLY A 21 6.64 -11.55 -12.62
N THR A 22 5.45 -11.25 -12.11
CA THR A 22 4.54 -10.28 -12.74
C THR A 22 3.97 -9.33 -11.69
N PHE A 23 4.04 -8.04 -12.00
CA PHE A 23 3.58 -6.96 -11.12
C PHE A 23 2.66 -6.02 -11.87
N ASP A 24 1.57 -5.61 -11.23
CA ASP A 24 0.85 -4.39 -11.54
C ASP A 24 1.10 -3.39 -10.41
N LEU A 25 1.62 -2.21 -10.74
CA LEU A 25 1.91 -1.13 -9.79
C LEU A 25 0.98 0.05 -10.04
N ILE A 26 0.27 0.47 -9.04
CA ILE A 26 -0.73 1.53 -9.13
C ILE A 26 -0.41 2.64 -8.12
N ASP A 27 -0.05 3.81 -8.61
CA ASP A 27 0.19 5.03 -7.83
C ASP A 27 0.21 6.22 -8.79
N ASP A 28 -0.32 7.36 -8.38
CA ASP A 28 -0.32 8.57 -9.22
C ASP A 28 0.77 9.57 -8.86
N ASP A 29 1.44 9.37 -7.72
CA ASP A 29 2.39 10.33 -7.16
C ASP A 29 3.75 10.30 -7.84
N LYS A 30 4.40 11.44 -7.78
CA LYS A 30 5.84 11.58 -8.01
C LYS A 30 6.60 11.51 -6.69
N VAL A 31 7.84 11.07 -6.76
CA VAL A 31 8.75 11.08 -5.61
C VAL A 31 8.99 12.54 -5.18
N CYS A 32 8.79 12.80 -3.90
CA CYS A 32 9.03 14.10 -3.27
C CYS A 32 10.25 14.03 -2.33
N LEU A 33 10.87 15.16 -2.08
CA LEU A 33 12.02 15.25 -1.17
C LEU A 33 11.68 14.73 0.23
N THR A 34 10.47 15.00 0.71
CA THR A 34 9.98 14.55 2.03
C THR A 34 9.80 13.03 2.13
N ASN A 35 9.83 12.31 1.01
CA ASN A 35 9.72 10.85 1.02
C ASN A 35 11.05 10.15 1.37
N LEU A 36 12.18 10.86 1.34
CA LEU A 36 13.52 10.27 1.54
C LEU A 36 13.67 9.61 2.92
N ASN A 37 12.91 10.04 3.91
CA ASN A 37 13.02 9.53 5.28
C ASN A 37 12.44 8.11 5.46
N ARG A 38 11.66 7.60 4.50
CA ARG A 38 10.96 6.32 4.71
C ARG A 38 10.67 5.51 3.45
N GLN A 39 10.74 6.09 2.25
CA GLN A 39 10.38 5.38 1.02
C GLN A 39 11.64 4.87 0.31
N ILE A 40 11.70 3.56 0.06
CA ILE A 40 12.88 2.91 -0.54
C ILE A 40 13.22 3.45 -1.93
N ILE A 41 12.22 3.87 -2.70
CA ILE A 41 12.40 4.43 -4.04
C ILE A 41 12.83 5.90 -4.04
N ALA A 42 12.74 6.56 -2.89
CA ALA A 42 13.01 7.99 -2.78
C ALA A 42 14.49 8.24 -2.49
N THR A 43 15.17 8.78 -3.48
CA THR A 43 16.54 9.28 -3.42
C THR A 43 16.60 10.65 -4.06
N ARG A 44 17.69 11.38 -3.87
CA ARG A 44 17.88 12.68 -4.53
C ARG A 44 17.84 12.57 -6.06
N LYS A 45 18.24 11.42 -6.61
CA LYS A 45 18.21 11.15 -8.06
C LYS A 45 16.82 10.86 -8.58
N THR A 46 15.90 10.40 -7.73
CA THR A 46 14.56 9.99 -8.16
C THR A 46 13.47 11.02 -7.89
N VAL A 47 13.76 12.07 -7.12
CA VAL A 47 12.82 13.18 -6.86
C VAL A 47 12.29 13.74 -8.19
N GLY A 48 10.97 13.90 -8.28
CA GLY A 48 10.27 14.38 -9.48
C GLY A 48 9.88 13.31 -10.49
N LYS A 49 10.36 12.08 -10.33
CA LYS A 49 9.95 10.94 -11.18
C LYS A 49 8.70 10.27 -10.61
N TYR A 50 7.89 9.65 -11.46
CA TYR A 50 6.73 8.89 -11.01
C TYR A 50 7.16 7.67 -10.19
N LYS A 51 6.52 7.46 -9.04
CA LYS A 51 6.85 6.36 -8.12
C LYS A 51 6.75 5.00 -8.80
N VAL A 52 5.71 4.77 -9.61
CA VAL A 52 5.54 3.49 -10.32
C VAL A 52 6.66 3.23 -11.32
N GLU A 53 7.16 4.25 -12.01
CA GLU A 53 8.29 4.11 -12.94
C GLU A 53 9.60 3.82 -12.22
N VAL A 54 9.86 4.50 -11.11
CA VAL A 54 11.06 4.27 -10.29
C VAL A 54 11.05 2.85 -9.72
N MET A 55 9.90 2.39 -9.23
CA MET A 55 9.78 1.03 -8.70
C MET A 55 9.91 -0.03 -9.79
N LYS A 56 9.34 0.20 -10.97
CA LYS A 56 9.52 -0.69 -12.13
C LYS A 56 10.99 -0.86 -12.48
N GLU A 57 11.73 0.22 -12.60
CA GLU A 57 13.16 0.21 -12.90
C GLU A 57 13.93 -0.60 -11.83
N ARG A 58 13.60 -0.40 -10.57
CA ARG A 58 14.22 -1.12 -9.46
C ARG A 58 13.89 -2.62 -9.48
N ILE A 59 12.64 -3.00 -9.75
CA ILE A 59 12.25 -4.41 -9.89
C ILE A 59 13.02 -5.09 -11.02
N LEU A 60 13.13 -4.44 -12.17
CA LEU A 60 13.84 -4.97 -13.34
C LEU A 60 15.35 -5.07 -13.12
N ASP A 61 15.92 -4.23 -12.26
CA ASP A 61 17.32 -4.31 -11.85
C ASP A 61 17.58 -5.49 -10.90
N ILE A 62 16.57 -5.89 -10.14
CA ILE A 62 16.61 -7.07 -9.26
C ILE A 62 16.31 -8.35 -10.04
N ASN A 63 15.26 -8.34 -10.84
CA ASN A 63 14.79 -9.46 -11.66
C ASN A 63 14.50 -8.97 -13.09
N PRO A 64 15.48 -9.09 -14.01
CA PRO A 64 15.31 -8.61 -15.38
C PRO A 64 14.23 -9.36 -16.17
N ASP A 65 13.84 -10.56 -15.75
CA ASP A 65 12.80 -11.35 -16.40
C ASP A 65 11.39 -11.02 -15.91
N ALA A 66 11.25 -10.13 -14.93
CA ALA A 66 9.95 -9.72 -14.44
C ALA A 66 9.18 -8.89 -15.48
N GLN A 67 7.88 -9.10 -15.50
CA GLN A 67 6.95 -8.24 -16.22
C GLN A 67 6.33 -7.24 -15.25
N VAL A 68 6.52 -5.95 -15.49
CA VAL A 68 6.03 -4.88 -14.63
C VAL A 68 5.14 -3.94 -15.41
N ASN A 69 3.86 -3.94 -15.09
CA ASN A 69 2.87 -3.03 -15.66
C ASN A 69 2.66 -1.86 -14.69
N VAL A 70 2.71 -0.64 -15.19
CA VAL A 70 2.57 0.56 -14.37
C VAL A 70 1.28 1.30 -14.71
N HIS A 71 0.60 1.79 -13.69
CA HIS A 71 -0.62 2.57 -13.79
C HIS A 71 -0.43 3.87 -13.00
N GLN A 72 -0.20 4.97 -13.72
CA GLN A 72 -0.02 6.30 -13.14
C GLN A 72 -1.38 6.94 -12.87
N CYS A 73 -2.12 6.39 -11.93
CA CYS A 73 -3.45 6.87 -11.61
C CYS A 73 -3.82 6.61 -10.15
N PHE A 74 -4.80 7.35 -9.67
CA PHE A 74 -5.53 6.99 -8.45
C PHE A 74 -6.44 5.80 -8.74
N PHE A 75 -6.55 4.92 -7.77
CA PHE A 75 -7.58 3.90 -7.79
C PHE A 75 -8.85 4.46 -7.14
N LEU A 76 -9.89 4.55 -7.93
CA LEU A 76 -11.19 5.12 -7.56
C LEU A 76 -12.32 4.17 -7.99
N PRO A 77 -13.53 4.27 -7.40
CA PRO A 77 -14.69 3.50 -7.87
C PRO A 77 -14.94 3.65 -9.38
N GLU A 78 -14.68 4.83 -9.93
CA GLU A 78 -14.94 5.15 -11.33
C GLU A 78 -14.04 4.42 -12.32
N ASN A 79 -12.82 4.03 -11.90
CA ASN A 79 -11.86 3.30 -12.75
C ASN A 79 -11.57 1.87 -12.27
N ALA A 80 -12.29 1.40 -11.25
CA ALA A 80 -12.04 0.10 -10.64
C ALA A 80 -12.19 -1.06 -11.64
N ASP A 81 -13.12 -0.96 -12.57
CA ASP A 81 -13.38 -1.98 -13.58
C ASP A 81 -12.30 -2.06 -14.67
N ASP A 82 -11.41 -1.08 -14.75
CA ASP A 82 -10.26 -1.10 -15.66
C ASP A 82 -9.13 -2.04 -15.18
N PHE A 83 -9.21 -2.54 -13.95
CA PHE A 83 -8.20 -3.40 -13.35
C PHE A 83 -8.65 -4.86 -13.32
N PRO A 84 -7.80 -5.79 -13.81
CA PRO A 84 -8.18 -7.20 -13.94
C PRO A 84 -8.05 -7.96 -12.61
N PHE A 85 -8.91 -7.68 -11.64
CA PHE A 85 -8.88 -8.34 -10.33
C PHE A 85 -9.07 -9.86 -10.43
N ASP A 86 -9.78 -10.35 -11.43
CA ASP A 86 -9.98 -11.76 -11.73
C ASP A 86 -8.70 -12.47 -12.20
N GLU A 87 -7.73 -11.72 -12.71
CA GLU A 87 -6.43 -12.25 -13.16
C GLU A 87 -5.34 -12.17 -12.09
N TYR A 88 -5.54 -11.41 -11.02
CA TYR A 88 -4.56 -11.27 -9.95
C TYR A 88 -4.53 -12.50 -9.05
N ASP A 89 -3.33 -13.03 -8.80
CA ASP A 89 -3.12 -14.07 -7.80
C ASP A 89 -3.22 -13.50 -6.38
N TYR A 90 -2.77 -12.27 -6.21
CA TYR A 90 -2.77 -11.60 -4.92
C TYR A 90 -2.79 -10.08 -5.06
N VAL A 91 -3.54 -9.42 -4.21
CA VAL A 91 -3.64 -7.95 -4.14
C VAL A 91 -3.05 -7.44 -2.83
N VAL A 92 -2.19 -6.45 -2.91
CA VAL A 92 -1.68 -5.72 -1.75
C VAL A 92 -2.25 -4.32 -1.76
N ASP A 93 -3.02 -3.99 -0.74
CA ASP A 93 -3.53 -2.65 -0.49
C ASP A 93 -2.58 -1.91 0.45
N ALA A 94 -1.80 -0.99 -0.12
CA ALA A 94 -0.88 -0.11 0.60
C ALA A 94 -1.18 1.38 0.34
N VAL A 95 -2.42 1.69 -0.06
CA VAL A 95 -2.89 3.07 -0.20
C VAL A 95 -3.24 3.67 1.17
N ASP A 96 -3.28 4.98 1.26
CA ASP A 96 -3.54 5.70 2.51
C ASP A 96 -4.96 6.29 2.61
N THR A 97 -5.75 6.26 1.56
CA THR A 97 -7.13 6.76 1.55
C THR A 97 -8.16 5.67 1.83
N VAL A 98 -9.13 5.97 2.68
CA VAL A 98 -10.20 5.02 3.06
C VAL A 98 -11.05 4.63 1.85
N THR A 99 -11.41 5.58 1.00
CA THR A 99 -12.25 5.32 -0.18
C THR A 99 -11.59 4.30 -1.12
N ALA A 100 -10.31 4.50 -1.43
CA ALA A 100 -9.56 3.57 -2.27
C ALA A 100 -9.41 2.19 -1.63
N LYS A 101 -9.10 2.13 -0.32
CA LYS A 101 -9.02 0.87 0.43
C LYS A 101 -10.31 0.07 0.33
N ILE A 102 -11.43 0.70 0.56
CA ILE A 102 -12.75 0.04 0.51
C ILE A 102 -12.98 -0.52 -0.88
N GLU A 103 -12.74 0.26 -1.92
CA GLU A 103 -12.96 -0.17 -3.30
C GLU A 103 -12.05 -1.34 -3.68
N ILE A 104 -10.78 -1.31 -3.32
CA ILE A 104 -9.85 -2.43 -3.54
C ILE A 104 -10.39 -3.71 -2.89
N ILE A 105 -10.84 -3.63 -1.66
CA ILE A 105 -11.35 -4.78 -0.91
C ILE A 105 -12.64 -5.30 -1.53
N MET A 106 -13.55 -4.40 -1.92
CA MET A 106 -14.81 -4.79 -2.56
C MET A 106 -14.59 -5.46 -3.91
N GLN A 107 -13.65 -4.96 -4.72
CA GLN A 107 -13.28 -5.58 -5.99
C GLN A 107 -12.63 -6.97 -5.76
N ALA A 108 -11.73 -7.08 -4.80
CA ALA A 108 -11.11 -8.36 -4.48
C ALA A 108 -12.16 -9.39 -4.04
N GLN A 109 -13.15 -9.00 -3.25
CA GLN A 109 -14.25 -9.88 -2.86
C GLN A 109 -15.14 -10.29 -4.04
N LYS A 110 -15.48 -9.34 -4.90
CA LYS A 110 -16.31 -9.58 -6.08
C LYS A 110 -15.73 -10.69 -6.96
N TYR A 111 -14.41 -10.72 -7.10
CA TYR A 111 -13.71 -11.69 -7.95
C TYR A 111 -13.06 -12.84 -7.19
N GLY A 112 -13.22 -12.91 -5.89
CA GLY A 112 -12.60 -13.95 -5.07
C GLY A 112 -11.07 -13.88 -5.01
N THR A 113 -10.50 -12.71 -5.24
CA THR A 113 -9.05 -12.48 -5.23
C THR A 113 -8.55 -12.31 -3.81
N GLN A 114 -7.44 -12.96 -3.48
CA GLN A 114 -6.80 -12.79 -2.17
C GLN A 114 -6.25 -11.39 -2.01
N VAL A 115 -6.43 -10.80 -0.84
CA VAL A 115 -5.99 -9.44 -0.53
C VAL A 115 -5.44 -9.34 0.89
N ILE A 116 -4.39 -8.53 1.04
CA ILE A 116 -3.89 -8.06 2.33
C ILE A 116 -3.88 -6.54 2.33
N SER A 117 -4.37 -5.94 3.41
CA SER A 117 -4.46 -4.49 3.54
C SER A 117 -3.59 -3.98 4.68
N SER A 118 -2.76 -2.98 4.40
CA SER A 118 -1.99 -2.29 5.42
C SER A 118 -2.85 -1.23 6.10
N MET A 119 -2.87 -1.27 7.44
CA MET A 119 -3.46 -0.22 8.25
C MET A 119 -2.44 0.90 8.50
N GLY A 120 -2.73 1.84 9.39
CA GLY A 120 -1.86 2.98 9.65
C GLY A 120 -0.47 2.57 10.16
N ALA A 121 0.57 2.96 9.45
CA ALA A 121 1.97 2.69 9.80
C ALA A 121 2.76 3.95 10.18
N GLY A 122 2.22 5.13 9.94
CA GLY A 122 2.89 6.40 10.20
C GLY A 122 3.05 6.71 11.69
N ASN A 123 4.15 7.37 12.04
CA ASN A 123 4.45 7.85 13.40
C ASN A 123 4.50 6.74 14.45
N LYS A 124 4.97 5.56 14.07
CA LYS A 124 5.18 4.40 14.94
C LYS A 124 6.65 4.04 14.96
N LEU A 125 7.17 3.75 16.14
CA LEU A 125 8.61 3.56 16.36
C LEU A 125 8.99 2.09 16.62
N ASP A 126 8.04 1.25 16.99
CA ASP A 126 8.29 -0.16 17.29
C ASP A 126 7.91 -1.05 16.09
N PRO A 127 8.88 -1.45 15.25
CA PRO A 127 8.59 -2.32 14.12
C PRO A 127 8.14 -3.73 14.54
N ALA A 128 8.52 -4.17 15.74
CA ALA A 128 8.12 -5.49 16.26
C ALA A 128 6.67 -5.53 16.73
N ALA A 129 6.01 -4.39 16.89
CA ALA A 129 4.60 -4.32 17.29
C ALA A 129 3.62 -4.56 16.13
N PHE A 130 4.11 -4.59 14.89
CA PHE A 130 3.27 -4.92 13.74
C PHE A 130 2.90 -6.39 13.73
N GLN A 131 1.63 -6.66 13.45
CA GLN A 131 1.10 -8.01 13.40
C GLN A 131 0.12 -8.20 12.25
N VAL A 132 -0.04 -9.44 11.82
CA VAL A 132 -1.05 -9.85 10.84
C VAL A 132 -2.25 -10.38 11.59
N ALA A 133 -3.43 -9.88 11.26
CA ALA A 133 -4.68 -10.30 11.87
C ALA A 133 -5.86 -10.13 10.91
N ASP A 134 -7.01 -10.64 11.32
CA ASP A 134 -8.27 -10.26 10.69
C ASP A 134 -8.68 -8.84 11.14
N ILE A 135 -9.29 -8.08 10.22
CA ILE A 135 -9.70 -6.69 10.50
C ILE A 135 -10.59 -6.58 11.76
N TYR A 136 -11.46 -7.57 12.00
CA TYR A 136 -12.38 -7.55 13.15
C TYR A 136 -11.72 -7.91 14.47
N LYS A 137 -10.47 -8.38 14.45
CA LYS A 137 -9.67 -8.65 15.65
C LYS A 137 -8.69 -7.53 15.97
N THR A 138 -8.71 -6.44 15.22
CA THR A 138 -7.84 -5.29 15.42
C THR A 138 -8.36 -4.38 16.53
N LYS A 139 -7.45 -3.68 17.18
CA LYS A 139 -7.73 -2.66 18.21
C LYS A 139 -6.67 -1.56 18.17
N MET A 140 -6.93 -0.45 18.83
CA MET A 140 -5.99 0.69 19.02
C MET A 140 -5.61 1.46 17.75
N CYS A 141 -5.85 0.95 16.55
CA CYS A 141 -5.55 1.62 15.31
C CYS A 141 -6.76 2.43 14.82
N PRO A 142 -6.67 3.76 14.69
CA PRO A 142 -7.80 4.60 14.24
C PRO A 142 -8.28 4.25 12.83
N LEU A 143 -7.35 3.98 11.91
CA LEU A 143 -7.71 3.59 10.54
C LEU A 143 -8.43 2.23 10.52
N ALA A 144 -7.95 1.26 11.28
CA ALA A 144 -8.60 -0.04 11.38
C ALA A 144 -10.02 0.09 11.95
N LYS A 145 -10.25 1.00 12.90
CA LYS A 145 -11.58 1.29 13.44
C LYS A 145 -12.55 1.77 12.36
N VAL A 146 -12.11 2.71 11.53
CA VAL A 146 -12.91 3.22 10.42
C VAL A 146 -13.18 2.11 9.42
N MET A 147 -12.16 1.34 9.06
CA MET A 147 -12.30 0.24 8.11
C MET A 147 -13.26 -0.84 8.61
N ARG A 148 -13.17 -1.25 9.87
CA ARG A 148 -14.13 -2.22 10.46
C ARG A 148 -15.58 -1.76 10.29
N ARG A 149 -15.84 -0.50 10.61
CA ARG A 149 -17.18 0.07 10.50
C ARG A 149 -17.69 0.08 9.05
N GLU A 150 -16.87 0.56 8.14
CA GLU A 150 -17.25 0.70 6.74
C GLU A 150 -17.38 -0.65 6.02
N LEU A 151 -16.51 -1.59 6.32
CA LEU A 151 -16.56 -2.93 5.74
C LEU A 151 -17.73 -3.76 6.29
N LYS A 152 -18.04 -3.60 7.57
CA LYS A 152 -19.20 -4.26 8.18
C LYS A 152 -20.52 -3.83 7.52
N LYS A 153 -20.68 -2.54 7.23
CA LYS A 153 -21.85 -2.02 6.50
C LYS A 153 -22.01 -2.63 5.12
N ARG A 154 -20.91 -3.04 4.49
CA ARG A 154 -20.88 -3.63 3.15
C ARG A 154 -20.90 -5.16 3.16
N GLY A 155 -21.08 -5.77 4.31
CA GLY A 155 -21.17 -7.22 4.43
C GLY A 155 -19.84 -7.97 4.29
N VAL A 156 -18.71 -7.27 4.42
CA VAL A 156 -17.38 -7.90 4.44
C VAL A 156 -17.19 -8.64 5.74
N LYS A 157 -16.99 -9.96 5.68
CA LYS A 157 -16.93 -10.81 6.87
C LYS A 157 -15.51 -11.04 7.39
N LYS A 158 -14.50 -10.88 6.53
CA LYS A 158 -13.10 -11.07 6.88
C LYS A 158 -12.19 -10.25 5.96
N LEU A 159 -11.07 -9.81 6.49
CA LEU A 159 -10.00 -9.18 5.72
C LEU A 159 -8.69 -9.37 6.47
N LYS A 160 -7.68 -9.89 5.79
CA LYS A 160 -6.32 -9.95 6.33
C LYS A 160 -5.70 -8.56 6.30
N VAL A 161 -5.19 -8.12 7.45
CA VAL A 161 -4.54 -6.82 7.59
C VAL A 161 -3.20 -6.92 8.30
N VAL A 162 -2.34 -5.96 8.04
CA VAL A 162 -1.16 -5.67 8.86
C VAL A 162 -1.44 -4.40 9.63
N TYR A 163 -1.28 -4.45 10.95
CA TYR A 163 -1.55 -3.30 11.83
C TYR A 163 -0.67 -3.34 13.07
N SER A 164 -0.60 -2.22 13.77
CA SER A 164 0.07 -2.12 15.06
C SER A 164 -0.86 -1.52 16.09
N GLU A 165 -0.78 -2.03 17.32
CA GLU A 165 -1.49 -1.48 18.47
C GLU A 165 -0.73 -0.33 19.14
N GLU A 166 0.48 -0.01 18.64
CA GLU A 166 1.25 1.13 19.11
C GLU A 166 0.48 2.44 18.88
N LYS A 167 0.44 3.27 19.91
CA LYS A 167 -0.11 4.61 19.78
C LYS A 167 0.82 5.48 18.94
N PRO A 168 0.32 6.12 17.86
CA PRO A 168 1.17 6.98 17.03
C PRO A 168 1.79 8.11 17.85
N THR A 169 3.10 8.36 17.63
CA THR A 169 3.79 9.50 18.21
C THR A 169 3.35 10.79 17.52
N ARG A 170 3.44 11.91 18.22
CA ARG A 170 3.25 13.23 17.60
C ARG A 170 4.58 13.66 17.00
N PRO A 171 4.62 14.12 15.74
CA PRO A 171 5.81 14.74 15.18
C PRO A 171 6.23 15.93 16.04
N ILE A 172 7.54 16.11 16.22
CA ILE A 172 8.07 17.35 16.77
C ILE A 172 7.97 18.37 15.63
N GLU A 173 7.13 19.38 15.78
CA GLU A 173 7.08 20.49 14.84
C GLU A 173 8.42 21.26 14.94
N ASP A 174 9.18 21.20 13.87
CA ASP A 174 10.39 22.02 13.75
C ASP A 174 9.96 23.45 13.44
N MET A 175 9.87 24.27 14.49
CA MET A 175 9.51 25.69 14.39
C MET A 175 10.60 26.52 13.67
N SER A 176 11.66 25.90 13.19
CA SER A 176 12.76 26.58 12.47
C SER A 176 12.55 26.66 10.94
N ILE A 177 11.47 26.08 10.41
CA ILE A 177 11.12 26.16 9.00
C ILE A 177 9.84 27.01 8.87
N SER A 178 9.98 28.31 9.02
CA SER A 178 8.99 29.32 8.65
C SER A 178 9.50 30.16 7.49
#